data_403e7c4ec8248350bdf7b181673d9435
#
_entry.id   403e7c4ec8248350bdf7b181673d9435
#
_cell.length_a   1.000
_cell.length_b   1.000
_cell.length_c   1.000
_cell.angle_alpha   90.00
_cell.angle_beta   90.00
_cell.angle_gamma   90.00
#
_symmetry.space_group_name_H-M   'P 1'
#
loop_
_entity.id
_entity.type
_entity.pdbx_description
1 polymer ?
#
loop_
_entity_poly.entity_id
_entity_poly.type
_entity_poly.pdbx_seq_one_letter_code
_entity_poly.pdbx_strand_id
1 'polypeptide(L)'
;MTSSTSVNLLDFDAAGLVAYCDSLGEKPFRAKQLQRWIHQYNAADFDGMTDLAKSLRTKLKERAAIVMPPVVSDHVSADGTRKWLVDVGNGNAVETVFIPEETRGTLCVSSQAGCAVNCRFCSTGKQGFSRNLTTAEIIGQLRMAEFALRAALGRPHAPENKGERVITNVVMMGMGEPLLNYDALVPALRLMLDDNAYGLSRRRVTVSTSGVVPMMDRLGADLPVALAVSLHAPNDALRDMLVPLNKKYPLRELMSACRRYLDVAPRDFITFEYCMLDDVNDTDAHARELLALTADVPCKFNLIPFNPFPESGLVRSKAERIKRFAQILIDAGIVTTVRKTRGDDIDAACGQLAGAVKDRTRVAERMGRTANGAAAKVIEVRPVR
;
A
#
# COMPACT_ATOMS: atom_id res chain seq x y z
N MET A 1 6.35 -37.30 13.95
CA MET A 1 7.05 -36.03 14.28
C MET A 1 6.30 -34.92 13.59
N THR A 2 5.43 -34.22 14.29
CA THR A 2 4.70 -33.06 13.78
C THR A 2 5.73 -31.96 13.52
N SER A 3 5.96 -31.62 12.25
CA SER A 3 6.73 -30.45 11.88
C SER A 3 6.09 -29.24 12.55
N SER A 4 6.63 -28.78 13.65
CA SER A 4 6.26 -27.52 14.28
C SER A 4 6.64 -26.43 13.29
N THR A 5 5.64 -25.91 12.57
CA THR A 5 5.83 -24.75 11.72
C THR A 5 6.31 -23.59 12.59
N SER A 6 7.56 -23.18 12.37
CA SER A 6 8.17 -22.04 13.05
C SER A 6 7.31 -20.78 12.84
N VAL A 7 7.02 -20.04 13.91
CA VAL A 7 6.18 -18.85 13.89
C VAL A 7 7.00 -17.66 13.33
N ASN A 8 6.49 -16.95 12.33
CA ASN A 8 7.16 -15.76 11.83
C ASN A 8 6.88 -14.55 12.73
N LEU A 9 7.92 -14.02 13.40
CA LEU A 9 7.75 -12.90 14.32
C LEU A 9 7.41 -11.58 13.64
N LEU A 10 7.55 -11.47 12.32
CA LEU A 10 7.08 -10.31 11.56
C LEU A 10 5.55 -10.23 11.49
N ASP A 11 4.81 -11.29 11.80
CA ASP A 11 3.35 -11.28 11.83
C ASP A 11 2.77 -10.60 13.09
N PHE A 12 3.60 -10.27 14.08
CA PHE A 12 3.17 -9.72 15.35
C PHE A 12 3.48 -8.22 15.48
N ASP A 13 2.48 -7.45 15.90
CA ASP A 13 2.68 -6.14 16.52
C ASP A 13 3.17 -6.28 17.97
N ALA A 14 3.32 -5.15 18.67
CA ALA A 14 3.78 -5.15 20.07
C ALA A 14 2.92 -6.06 20.98
N ALA A 15 1.60 -6.04 20.82
CA ALA A 15 0.68 -6.85 21.62
C ALA A 15 0.84 -8.34 21.28
N GLY A 16 0.94 -8.67 20.00
CA GLY A 16 1.20 -10.05 19.55
C GLY A 16 2.53 -10.60 20.05
N LEU A 17 3.60 -9.78 20.05
CA LEU A 17 4.89 -10.16 20.62
C LEU A 17 4.83 -10.37 22.15
N VAL A 18 4.05 -9.55 22.86
CA VAL A 18 3.82 -9.76 24.31
C VAL A 18 3.15 -11.10 24.56
N ALA A 19 2.07 -11.41 23.84
CA ALA A 19 1.36 -12.67 23.96
C ALA A 19 2.26 -13.88 23.59
N TYR A 20 3.09 -13.72 22.56
CA TYR A 20 4.06 -14.75 22.17
C TYR A 20 5.13 -14.98 23.24
N CYS A 21 5.69 -13.92 23.82
CA CYS A 21 6.65 -14.04 24.94
C CYS A 21 6.01 -14.75 26.16
N ASP A 22 4.77 -14.38 26.50
CA ASP A 22 4.02 -15.04 27.59
C ASP A 22 3.86 -16.53 27.35
N SER A 23 3.55 -16.94 26.12
CA SER A 23 3.46 -18.36 25.72
C SER A 23 4.77 -19.15 25.88
N LEU A 24 5.91 -18.45 25.90
CA LEU A 24 7.24 -19.01 26.15
C LEU A 24 7.64 -18.98 27.64
N GLY A 25 6.78 -18.46 28.52
CA GLY A 25 7.06 -18.22 29.94
C GLY A 25 8.03 -17.06 30.18
N GLU A 26 8.09 -16.10 29.24
CA GLU A 26 8.97 -14.94 29.31
C GLU A 26 8.20 -13.66 29.71
N LYS A 27 8.90 -12.73 30.33
CA LYS A 27 8.30 -11.48 30.81
C LYS A 27 7.94 -10.53 29.64
N PRO A 28 6.87 -9.71 29.74
CA PRO A 28 6.41 -8.81 28.66
C PRO A 28 7.46 -7.86 28.09
N PHE A 29 8.43 -7.40 28.90
CA PHE A 29 9.47 -6.49 28.43
C PHE A 29 10.40 -7.13 27.36
N ARG A 30 10.44 -8.47 27.27
CA ARG A 30 11.19 -9.20 26.23
C ARG A 30 10.63 -8.93 24.84
N ALA A 31 9.32 -8.75 24.73
CA ALA A 31 8.67 -8.36 23.48
C ALA A 31 9.23 -7.05 22.92
N LYS A 32 9.45 -6.06 23.78
CA LYS A 32 10.03 -4.77 23.38
C LYS A 32 11.48 -4.91 22.90
N GLN A 33 12.27 -5.77 23.53
CA GLN A 33 13.63 -6.07 23.08
C GLN A 33 13.60 -6.76 21.70
N LEU A 34 12.77 -7.80 21.52
CA LEU A 34 12.57 -8.48 20.24
C LEU A 34 12.16 -7.51 19.15
N GLN A 35 11.16 -6.67 19.41
CA GLN A 35 10.66 -5.70 18.44
C GLN A 35 11.78 -4.75 17.94
N ARG A 36 12.62 -4.25 18.86
CA ARG A 36 13.76 -3.40 18.49
C ARG A 36 14.79 -4.17 17.65
N TRP A 37 15.13 -5.38 18.04
CA TRP A 37 16.07 -6.18 17.28
C TRP A 37 15.57 -6.45 15.87
N ILE A 38 14.29 -6.82 15.73
CA ILE A 38 13.69 -7.14 14.44
C ILE A 38 13.59 -5.89 13.55
N HIS A 39 13.06 -4.78 14.06
CA HIS A 39 12.65 -3.65 13.23
C HIS A 39 13.62 -2.47 13.23
N GLN A 40 14.32 -2.20 14.36
CA GLN A 40 15.29 -1.10 14.44
C GLN A 40 16.71 -1.55 14.10
N TYR A 41 17.11 -2.74 14.53
CA TYR A 41 18.46 -3.26 14.28
C TYR A 41 18.52 -4.21 13.10
N ASN A 42 17.38 -4.49 12.47
CA ASN A 42 17.25 -5.33 11.30
C ASN A 42 17.86 -6.73 11.45
N ALA A 43 17.78 -7.29 12.67
CA ALA A 43 18.31 -8.63 12.94
C ALA A 43 17.62 -9.67 12.04
N ALA A 44 18.41 -10.51 11.36
CA ALA A 44 17.93 -11.60 10.54
C ALA A 44 17.76 -12.91 11.31
N ASP A 45 18.42 -13.02 12.46
CA ASP A 45 18.41 -14.17 13.36
C ASP A 45 18.46 -13.73 14.83
N PHE A 46 18.47 -14.71 15.72
CA PHE A 46 18.47 -14.47 17.18
C PHE A 46 19.87 -14.46 17.82
N ASP A 47 20.93 -14.80 17.08
CA ASP A 47 22.28 -14.93 17.64
C ASP A 47 22.86 -13.58 18.06
N GLY A 48 22.64 -12.55 17.25
CA GLY A 48 23.08 -11.18 17.49
C GLY A 48 22.33 -10.45 18.61
N MET A 49 21.21 -11.01 19.13
CA MET A 49 20.37 -10.35 20.14
C MET A 49 20.97 -10.45 21.55
N THR A 50 22.05 -9.71 21.80
CA THR A 50 22.93 -9.89 22.96
C THR A 50 22.28 -9.53 24.31
N ASP A 51 21.25 -8.67 24.33
CA ASP A 51 20.48 -8.30 25.52
C ASP A 51 19.37 -9.32 25.88
N LEU A 52 19.19 -10.35 25.04
CA LEU A 52 18.34 -11.50 25.33
C LEU A 52 19.15 -12.63 25.98
N ALA A 53 18.57 -13.26 27.00
CA ALA A 53 19.16 -14.43 27.65
C ALA A 53 19.43 -15.55 26.63
N LYS A 54 20.55 -16.29 26.80
CA LYS A 54 20.90 -17.42 25.91
C LYS A 54 19.77 -18.43 25.81
N SER A 55 19.12 -18.75 26.96
CA SER A 55 17.98 -19.69 27.03
C SER A 55 16.80 -19.22 26.17
N LEU A 56 16.48 -17.92 26.17
CA LEU A 56 15.41 -17.36 25.32
C LEU A 56 15.81 -17.45 23.84
N ARG A 57 17.03 -17.10 23.49
CA ARG A 57 17.50 -17.21 22.09
C ARG A 57 17.42 -18.65 21.58
N THR A 58 17.75 -19.64 22.41
CA THR A 58 17.57 -21.05 22.06
C THR A 58 16.11 -21.43 21.83
N LYS A 59 15.19 -21.02 22.72
CA LYS A 59 13.74 -21.24 22.54
C LYS A 59 13.24 -20.60 21.24
N LEU A 60 13.70 -19.37 20.93
CA LEU A 60 13.30 -18.65 19.71
C LEU A 60 13.77 -19.36 18.45
N LYS A 61 15.02 -19.87 18.42
CA LYS A 61 15.54 -20.64 17.28
C LYS A 61 14.73 -21.91 16.99
N GLU A 62 14.20 -22.55 18.02
CA GLU A 62 13.40 -23.77 17.89
C GLU A 62 11.96 -23.52 17.44
N ARG A 63 11.39 -22.33 17.75
CA ARG A 63 9.95 -22.07 17.65
C ARG A 63 9.57 -20.88 16.79
N ALA A 64 10.52 -20.03 16.43
CA ALA A 64 10.28 -18.80 15.70
C ALA A 64 11.26 -18.58 14.55
N ALA A 65 10.88 -17.72 13.63
CA ALA A 65 11.74 -17.23 12.56
C ALA A 65 11.48 -15.74 12.29
N ILE A 66 12.41 -15.10 11.61
CA ILE A 66 12.30 -13.75 11.09
C ILE A 66 12.42 -13.87 9.57
N VAL A 67 11.29 -14.09 8.91
CA VAL A 67 11.27 -14.38 7.47
C VAL A 67 10.64 -13.23 6.70
N MET A 68 11.43 -12.61 5.83
CA MET A 68 10.94 -11.65 4.83
C MET A 68 10.55 -12.36 3.54
N PRO A 69 9.55 -11.83 2.82
CA PRO A 69 9.29 -12.31 1.48
C PRO A 69 10.52 -12.05 0.58
N PRO A 70 10.95 -13.04 -0.24
CA PRO A 70 12.13 -12.90 -1.09
C PRO A 70 11.88 -11.94 -2.26
N VAL A 71 12.93 -11.20 -2.65
CA VAL A 71 12.91 -10.31 -3.80
C VAL A 71 13.15 -11.14 -5.06
N VAL A 72 12.26 -11.01 -6.04
CA VAL A 72 12.35 -11.67 -7.36
C VAL A 72 13.08 -10.78 -8.36
N SER A 73 12.77 -9.47 -8.35
CA SER A 73 13.45 -8.49 -9.20
C SER A 73 13.52 -7.13 -8.53
N ASP A 74 14.51 -6.34 -8.96
CA ASP A 74 14.84 -5.02 -8.43
C ASP A 74 15.21 -4.11 -9.60
N HIS A 75 14.41 -3.07 -9.84
CA HIS A 75 14.58 -2.16 -10.96
C HIS A 75 14.69 -0.72 -10.46
N VAL A 76 15.65 0.01 -11.00
CA VAL A 76 15.86 1.43 -10.71
C VAL A 76 15.59 2.24 -11.97
N SER A 77 14.67 3.17 -11.89
CA SER A 77 14.33 4.12 -12.95
C SER A 77 15.39 5.23 -13.06
N ALA A 78 15.43 5.88 -14.21
CA ALA A 78 16.28 7.05 -14.45
C ALA A 78 15.98 8.23 -13.51
N ASP A 79 14.75 8.32 -12.98
CA ASP A 79 14.33 9.35 -12.01
C ASP A 79 14.61 8.96 -10.53
N GLY A 80 15.30 7.84 -10.32
CA GLY A 80 15.62 7.29 -8.99
C GLY A 80 14.50 6.49 -8.34
N THR A 81 13.32 6.38 -8.95
CA THR A 81 12.26 5.48 -8.50
C THR A 81 12.76 4.05 -8.54
N ARG A 82 12.50 3.28 -7.48
CA ARG A 82 12.93 1.88 -7.39
C ARG A 82 11.74 0.98 -7.15
N LYS A 83 11.64 -0.07 -7.95
CA LYS A 83 10.55 -1.04 -7.91
C LYS A 83 11.09 -2.44 -7.64
N TRP A 84 10.53 -3.11 -6.66
CA TRP A 84 10.80 -4.51 -6.36
C TRP A 84 9.58 -5.36 -6.66
N LEU A 85 9.81 -6.52 -7.24
CA LEU A 85 8.86 -7.62 -7.29
C LEU A 85 9.19 -8.59 -6.15
N VAL A 86 8.24 -8.86 -5.29
CA VAL A 86 8.41 -9.60 -4.05
C VAL A 86 7.55 -10.86 -4.10
N ASP A 87 8.17 -12.05 -3.93
CA ASP A 87 7.45 -13.32 -3.90
C ASP A 87 6.67 -13.46 -2.57
N VAL A 88 5.37 -13.65 -2.69
CA VAL A 88 4.50 -13.87 -1.54
C VAL A 88 3.95 -15.30 -1.50
N GLY A 89 4.60 -16.21 -2.20
CA GLY A 89 4.31 -17.64 -2.21
C GLY A 89 3.09 -18.04 -3.04
N ASN A 90 2.94 -19.36 -3.19
CA ASN A 90 1.86 -19.96 -3.98
C ASN A 90 1.80 -19.49 -5.44
N GLY A 91 2.95 -19.05 -6.00
CA GLY A 91 3.06 -18.49 -7.34
C GLY A 91 2.42 -17.10 -7.48
N ASN A 92 2.36 -16.34 -6.40
CA ASN A 92 2.00 -14.94 -6.39
C ASN A 92 3.20 -14.06 -6.06
N ALA A 93 3.30 -12.91 -6.70
CA ALA A 93 4.27 -11.88 -6.37
C ALA A 93 3.60 -10.51 -6.42
N VAL A 94 4.05 -9.60 -5.56
CA VAL A 94 3.53 -8.23 -5.47
C VAL A 94 4.61 -7.22 -5.71
N GLU A 95 4.25 -6.04 -6.18
CA GLU A 95 5.17 -4.94 -6.42
C GLU A 95 5.16 -3.94 -5.27
N THR A 96 6.35 -3.42 -4.96
CA THR A 96 6.61 -2.36 -3.97
C THR A 96 7.46 -1.30 -4.63
N VAL A 97 7.11 -0.02 -4.45
CA VAL A 97 7.76 1.09 -5.15
C VAL A 97 8.27 2.14 -4.16
N PHE A 98 9.54 2.50 -4.26
CA PHE A 98 10.12 3.64 -3.57
C PHE A 98 10.24 4.83 -4.50
N ILE A 99 9.72 5.97 -4.08
CA ILE A 99 9.74 7.23 -4.81
C ILE A 99 10.57 8.24 -4.02
N PRO A 100 11.79 8.55 -4.48
CA PRO A 100 12.62 9.58 -3.87
C PRO A 100 12.14 10.97 -4.27
N GLU A 101 12.19 11.90 -3.31
CA GLU A 101 12.02 13.33 -3.51
C GLU A 101 13.09 14.06 -2.69
N GLU A 102 13.31 15.34 -2.93
CA GLU A 102 14.40 16.11 -2.29
C GLU A 102 14.40 16.03 -0.76
N THR A 103 13.23 16.06 -0.13
CA THR A 103 13.08 16.10 1.33
C THR A 103 12.36 14.88 1.93
N ARG A 104 11.96 13.92 1.08
CA ARG A 104 11.21 12.75 1.54
C ARG A 104 11.45 11.54 0.65
N GLY A 105 11.39 10.36 1.25
CA GLY A 105 11.31 9.09 0.55
C GLY A 105 9.96 8.45 0.84
N THR A 106 9.15 8.19 -0.19
CA THR A 106 7.83 7.58 -0.05
C THR A 106 7.87 6.14 -0.53
N LEU A 107 7.47 5.20 0.33
CA LEU A 107 7.30 3.79 -0.04
C LEU A 107 5.83 3.48 -0.28
N CYS A 108 5.54 2.96 -1.45
CA CYS A 108 4.23 2.41 -1.83
C CYS A 108 4.22 0.91 -1.57
N VAL A 109 3.33 0.46 -0.68
CA VAL A 109 3.26 -0.92 -0.18
C VAL A 109 1.97 -1.59 -0.64
N SER A 110 2.08 -2.85 -1.04
CA SER A 110 0.97 -3.72 -1.44
C SER A 110 0.34 -4.41 -0.24
N SER A 111 -0.98 -4.64 -0.28
CA SER A 111 -1.76 -5.29 0.77
C SER A 111 -2.39 -6.61 0.36
N GLN A 112 -2.49 -6.88 -0.94
CA GLN A 112 -3.11 -8.10 -1.49
C GLN A 112 -2.34 -8.55 -2.72
N ALA A 113 -2.38 -9.85 -3.01
CA ALA A 113 -2.01 -10.38 -4.31
C ALA A 113 -3.22 -10.26 -5.25
N GLY A 114 -3.16 -9.24 -6.13
CA GLY A 114 -4.30 -8.80 -6.94
C GLY A 114 -5.31 -7.93 -6.17
N CYS A 115 -6.49 -7.66 -6.77
CA CYS A 115 -7.51 -6.82 -6.15
C CYS A 115 -8.92 -7.23 -6.61
N ALA A 116 -9.82 -7.45 -5.65
CA ALA A 116 -11.21 -7.83 -5.93
C ALA A 116 -12.11 -6.64 -6.33
N VAL A 117 -11.67 -5.40 -6.14
CA VAL A 117 -12.49 -4.20 -6.43
C VAL A 117 -12.68 -3.98 -7.93
N ASN A 118 -11.71 -4.43 -8.75
CA ASN A 118 -11.78 -4.41 -10.22
C ASN A 118 -12.01 -3.02 -10.82
N CYS A 119 -11.30 -2.00 -10.34
CA CYS A 119 -11.33 -0.66 -10.94
C CYS A 119 -10.85 -0.70 -12.39
N ARG A 120 -11.56 -0.02 -13.31
CA ARG A 120 -11.30 -0.11 -14.76
C ARG A 120 -9.96 0.49 -15.20
N PHE A 121 -9.45 1.44 -14.46
CA PHE A 121 -8.21 2.17 -14.73
C PHE A 121 -6.99 1.56 -14.01
N CYS A 122 -7.12 0.38 -13.39
CA CYS A 122 -6.07 -0.22 -12.57
C CYS A 122 -5.66 -1.60 -13.09
N SER A 123 -4.37 -1.76 -13.41
CA SER A 123 -3.79 -3.03 -13.88
C SER A 123 -3.96 -4.15 -12.84
N THR A 124 -3.70 -3.86 -11.56
CA THR A 124 -3.92 -4.82 -10.47
C THR A 124 -5.37 -5.33 -10.41
N GLY A 125 -6.35 -4.44 -10.65
CA GLY A 125 -7.76 -4.83 -10.70
C GLY A 125 -8.08 -5.79 -11.84
N LYS A 126 -7.38 -5.65 -12.98
CA LYS A 126 -7.54 -6.55 -14.14
C LYS A 126 -6.96 -7.95 -13.91
N GLN A 127 -5.95 -8.06 -13.05
CA GLN A 127 -5.36 -9.36 -12.71
C GLN A 127 -6.28 -10.24 -11.84
N GLY A 128 -7.37 -9.68 -11.29
CA GLY A 128 -8.23 -10.36 -10.34
C GLY A 128 -7.63 -10.42 -8.93
N PHE A 129 -8.08 -11.37 -8.12
CA PHE A 129 -7.70 -11.50 -6.72
C PHE A 129 -7.28 -12.93 -6.37
N SER A 130 -6.15 -13.08 -5.72
CA SER A 130 -5.67 -14.36 -5.21
C SER A 130 -5.88 -14.49 -3.71
N ARG A 131 -5.26 -13.63 -2.91
CA ARG A 131 -5.32 -13.66 -1.44
C ARG A 131 -4.91 -12.35 -0.79
N ASN A 132 -5.26 -12.21 0.46
CA ASN A 132 -4.70 -11.19 1.35
C ASN A 132 -3.24 -11.51 1.66
N LEU A 133 -2.42 -10.47 1.84
CA LEU A 133 -1.07 -10.61 2.40
C LEU A 133 -1.15 -10.73 3.92
N THR A 134 -0.18 -11.43 4.52
CA THR A 134 -0.01 -11.46 5.97
C THR A 134 0.61 -10.15 6.48
N THR A 135 0.58 -9.94 7.78
CA THR A 135 1.27 -8.80 8.41
C THR A 135 2.77 -8.83 8.08
N ALA A 136 3.41 -10.01 8.15
CA ALA A 136 4.80 -10.21 7.79
C ALA A 136 5.11 -9.82 6.33
N GLU A 137 4.22 -10.15 5.41
CA GLU A 137 4.38 -9.80 4.01
C GLU A 137 4.17 -8.31 3.74
N ILE A 138 3.29 -7.63 4.48
CA ILE A 138 3.10 -6.18 4.39
C ILE A 138 4.30 -5.45 4.98
N ILE A 139 4.67 -5.74 6.23
CA ILE A 139 5.76 -5.06 6.91
C ILE A 139 7.13 -5.46 6.34
N GLY A 140 7.22 -6.67 5.80
CA GLY A 140 8.41 -7.17 5.12
C GLY A 140 8.81 -6.34 3.91
N GLN A 141 7.84 -5.77 3.18
CA GLN A 141 8.11 -4.84 2.07
C GLN A 141 8.82 -3.57 2.58
N LEU A 142 8.35 -2.98 3.68
CA LEU A 142 9.00 -1.82 4.29
C LEU A 142 10.40 -2.17 4.79
N ARG A 143 10.54 -3.31 5.48
CA ARG A 143 11.82 -3.77 6.02
C ARG A 143 12.84 -4.03 4.91
N MET A 144 12.44 -4.75 3.86
CA MET A 144 13.27 -5.05 2.68
C MET A 144 13.72 -3.77 1.98
N ALA A 145 12.79 -2.85 1.71
CA ALA A 145 13.09 -1.59 1.02
C ALA A 145 14.05 -0.71 1.83
N GLU A 146 13.83 -0.55 3.15
CA GLU A 146 14.72 0.21 4.03
C GLU A 146 16.13 -0.38 4.03
N PHE A 147 16.26 -1.71 4.09
CA PHE A 147 17.55 -2.40 4.02
C PHE A 147 18.26 -2.18 2.68
N ALA A 148 17.55 -2.39 1.56
CA ALA A 148 18.11 -2.23 0.22
C ALA A 148 18.54 -0.79 -0.08
N LEU A 149 17.75 0.21 0.38
CA LEU A 149 18.06 1.62 0.19
C LEU A 149 19.26 2.06 1.03
N ARG A 150 19.35 1.64 2.30
CA ARG A 150 20.49 1.93 3.16
C ARG A 150 21.78 1.31 2.63
N ALA A 151 21.72 0.06 2.16
CA ALA A 151 22.87 -0.59 1.55
C ALA A 151 23.36 0.18 0.31
N ALA A 152 22.46 0.63 -0.55
CA ALA A 152 22.78 1.43 -1.73
C ALA A 152 23.43 2.79 -1.40
N LEU A 153 23.11 3.36 -0.23
CA LEU A 153 23.70 4.61 0.27
C LEU A 153 25.00 4.41 1.08
N GLY A 154 25.46 3.16 1.24
CA GLY A 154 26.61 2.85 2.10
C GLY A 154 26.33 3.13 3.59
N ARG A 155 25.08 3.14 4.01
CA ARG A 155 24.63 3.44 5.39
C ARG A 155 24.00 2.20 6.02
N PRO A 156 24.79 1.20 6.46
CA PRO A 156 24.23 -0.01 7.05
C PRO A 156 23.39 0.29 8.29
N HIS A 157 22.43 -0.56 8.58
CA HIS A 157 21.68 -0.49 9.82
C HIS A 157 22.61 -0.69 11.00
N ALA A 158 22.72 0.35 11.84
CA ALA A 158 23.46 0.29 13.09
C ALA A 158 22.67 1.05 14.16
N PRO A 159 22.75 0.63 15.45
CA PRO A 159 22.08 1.30 16.56
C PRO A 159 22.39 2.79 16.68
N GLU A 160 23.60 3.21 16.27
CA GLU A 160 24.08 4.58 16.27
C GLU A 160 23.47 5.46 15.18
N ASN A 161 22.98 4.88 14.10
CA ASN A 161 22.37 5.60 12.96
C ASN A 161 20.87 5.92 13.18
N LYS A 162 20.46 6.07 14.44
CA LYS A 162 19.11 6.50 14.79
C LYS A 162 18.88 7.94 14.32
N GLY A 163 17.95 8.13 13.41
CA GLY A 163 17.49 9.45 12.98
C GLY A 163 17.55 9.71 11.48
N GLU A 164 18.47 9.11 10.75
CA GLU A 164 18.50 9.22 9.28
C GLU A 164 17.57 8.20 8.63
N ARG A 165 16.32 8.57 8.42
CA ARG A 165 15.34 7.73 7.71
C ARG A 165 15.47 7.94 6.21
N VAL A 166 15.60 6.85 5.47
CA VAL A 166 15.50 6.87 4.01
C VAL A 166 14.02 6.87 3.60
N ILE A 167 13.24 6.02 4.23
CA ILE A 167 11.79 5.99 4.05
C ILE A 167 11.14 6.88 5.12
N THR A 168 10.61 8.01 4.69
CA THR A 168 9.96 8.99 5.58
C THR A 168 8.44 8.91 5.56
N ASN A 169 7.88 8.33 4.50
CA ASN A 169 6.44 8.19 4.27
C ASN A 169 6.12 6.79 3.76
N VAL A 170 5.02 6.23 4.22
CA VAL A 170 4.48 4.97 3.69
C VAL A 170 3.06 5.20 3.19
N VAL A 171 2.75 4.71 2.00
CA VAL A 171 1.41 4.78 1.42
C VAL A 171 0.95 3.37 1.05
N MET A 172 -0.23 2.98 1.55
CA MET A 172 -0.88 1.72 1.20
C MET A 172 -1.64 1.92 -0.11
N MET A 173 -0.88 2.14 -1.21
CA MET A 173 -1.38 2.45 -2.55
C MET A 173 -0.84 1.48 -3.62
N GLY A 174 -0.23 0.38 -3.19
CA GLY A 174 0.25 -0.69 -4.04
C GLY A 174 -0.89 -1.60 -4.50
N MET A 175 -0.60 -2.88 -4.66
CA MET A 175 -1.59 -3.86 -5.09
C MET A 175 -2.58 -4.17 -3.97
N GLY A 176 -3.90 -4.20 -4.33
CA GLY A 176 -4.99 -4.55 -3.44
C GLY A 176 -5.77 -3.37 -2.85
N GLU A 177 -6.89 -3.70 -2.21
CA GLU A 177 -7.68 -2.78 -1.37
C GLU A 177 -7.31 -3.04 0.10
N PRO A 178 -6.59 -2.10 0.75
CA PRO A 178 -6.07 -2.35 2.10
C PRO A 178 -7.16 -2.65 3.12
N LEU A 179 -8.30 -1.98 3.04
CA LEU A 179 -9.39 -2.17 4.00
C LEU A 179 -10.13 -3.51 3.85
N LEU A 180 -9.92 -4.23 2.75
CA LEU A 180 -10.38 -5.62 2.61
C LEU A 180 -9.39 -6.64 3.21
N ASN A 181 -8.21 -6.17 3.64
CA ASN A 181 -7.22 -6.97 4.39
C ASN A 181 -6.99 -6.41 5.80
N TYR A 182 -8.04 -6.06 6.48
CA TYR A 182 -8.00 -5.26 7.71
C TYR A 182 -7.19 -5.90 8.84
N ASP A 183 -7.36 -7.21 9.04
CA ASP A 183 -6.76 -7.93 10.17
C ASP A 183 -5.23 -8.06 10.07
N ALA A 184 -4.67 -8.07 8.85
CA ALA A 184 -3.23 -8.00 8.63
C ALA A 184 -2.72 -6.55 8.48
N LEU A 185 -3.56 -5.65 7.98
CA LEU A 185 -3.22 -4.25 7.80
C LEU A 185 -2.96 -3.54 9.13
N VAL A 186 -3.86 -3.68 10.10
CA VAL A 186 -3.78 -2.92 11.36
C VAL A 186 -2.54 -3.25 12.18
N PRO A 187 -2.14 -4.52 12.37
CA PRO A 187 -0.85 -4.84 13.02
C PRO A 187 0.35 -4.26 12.26
N ALA A 188 0.35 -4.29 10.91
CA ALA A 188 1.42 -3.68 10.12
C ALA A 188 1.49 -2.16 10.30
N LEU A 189 0.33 -1.47 10.32
CA LEU A 189 0.27 -0.03 10.61
C LEU A 189 0.76 0.29 12.02
N ARG A 190 0.40 -0.50 13.02
CA ARG A 190 0.90 -0.34 14.40
C ARG A 190 2.41 -0.44 14.45
N LEU A 191 3.02 -1.41 13.77
CA LEU A 191 4.47 -1.50 13.64
C LEU A 191 5.09 -0.28 12.96
N MET A 192 4.47 0.23 11.89
CA MET A 192 4.93 1.46 11.22
C MET A 192 4.96 2.67 12.15
N LEU A 193 4.00 2.75 13.09
CA LEU A 193 3.87 3.87 14.03
C LEU A 193 4.66 3.69 15.33
N ASP A 194 4.94 2.45 15.75
CA ASP A 194 5.57 2.15 17.04
C ASP A 194 7.03 2.64 17.09
N ASP A 195 7.35 3.39 18.15
CA ASP A 195 8.70 3.95 18.38
C ASP A 195 9.78 2.89 18.59
N ASN A 196 9.42 1.66 18.95
CA ASN A 196 10.34 0.52 19.04
C ASN A 196 10.46 -0.26 17.72
N ALA A 197 9.73 0.15 16.68
CA ALA A 197 9.82 -0.40 15.34
C ALA A 197 10.22 0.72 14.35
N TYR A 198 9.30 1.26 13.56
CA TYR A 198 9.63 2.27 12.55
C TYR A 198 9.39 3.71 13.00
N GLY A 199 8.53 3.97 14.00
CA GLY A 199 8.30 5.28 14.61
C GLY A 199 7.84 6.35 13.62
N LEU A 200 7.09 6.00 12.58
CA LEU A 200 6.52 6.97 11.66
C LEU A 200 5.34 7.70 12.33
N SER A 201 5.14 8.96 12.04
CA SER A 201 3.96 9.66 12.54
C SER A 201 2.71 9.25 11.76
N ARG A 202 1.53 9.31 12.39
CA ARG A 202 0.22 9.02 11.75
C ARG A 202 -0.02 9.84 10.47
N ARG A 203 0.57 11.03 10.37
CA ARG A 203 0.49 11.90 9.18
C ARG A 203 1.37 11.41 8.02
N ARG A 204 2.34 10.55 8.30
CA ARG A 204 3.30 10.02 7.30
C ARG A 204 2.97 8.60 6.84
N VAL A 205 1.96 7.98 7.45
CA VAL A 205 1.39 6.71 7.01
C VAL A 205 0.01 7.00 6.44
N THR A 206 -0.20 6.67 5.17
CA THR A 206 -1.46 6.92 4.46
C THR A 206 -2.08 5.60 4.05
N VAL A 207 -3.31 5.36 4.49
CA VAL A 207 -4.15 4.29 3.93
C VAL A 207 -4.97 4.86 2.78
N SER A 208 -4.91 4.22 1.62
CA SER A 208 -5.77 4.52 0.49
C SER A 208 -6.89 3.50 0.40
N THR A 209 -8.09 3.94 0.07
CA THR A 209 -9.24 3.04 -0.11
C THR A 209 -10.12 3.46 -1.27
N SER A 210 -10.71 2.48 -1.92
CA SER A 210 -11.78 2.71 -2.91
C SER A 210 -13.13 3.03 -2.25
N GLY A 211 -13.19 3.07 -0.91
CA GLY A 211 -14.39 3.41 -0.16
C GLY A 211 -15.11 2.21 0.47
N VAL A 212 -14.39 1.34 1.17
CA VAL A 212 -14.99 0.28 2.00
C VAL A 212 -15.51 0.92 3.28
N VAL A 213 -16.69 1.55 3.20
CA VAL A 213 -17.25 2.45 4.21
C VAL A 213 -17.21 1.89 5.64
N PRO A 214 -17.70 0.66 5.95
CA PRO A 214 -17.65 0.16 7.33
C PRO A 214 -16.22 0.02 7.87
N MET A 215 -15.25 -0.25 7.00
CA MET A 215 -13.85 -0.39 7.42
C MET A 215 -13.16 0.97 7.55
N MET A 216 -13.63 2.02 6.88
CA MET A 216 -13.19 3.40 7.13
C MET A 216 -13.57 3.82 8.56
N ASP A 217 -14.81 3.58 8.96
CA ASP A 217 -15.29 3.87 10.33
C ASP A 217 -14.47 3.09 11.37
N ARG A 218 -14.23 1.81 11.12
CA ARG A 218 -13.41 0.95 11.98
C ARG A 218 -11.97 1.45 12.08
N LEU A 219 -11.34 1.84 10.97
CA LEU A 219 -9.98 2.40 10.97
C LEU A 219 -9.91 3.71 11.77
N GLY A 220 -10.91 4.57 11.65
CA GLY A 220 -11.02 5.78 12.44
C GLY A 220 -11.08 5.50 13.94
N ALA A 221 -11.79 4.46 14.36
CA ALA A 221 -11.89 4.05 15.76
C ALA A 221 -10.61 3.37 16.28
N ASP A 222 -10.02 2.46 15.50
CA ASP A 222 -8.93 1.59 15.95
C ASP A 222 -7.54 2.26 15.84
N LEU A 223 -7.28 2.94 14.71
CA LEU A 223 -5.96 3.49 14.40
C LEU A 223 -6.03 4.60 13.33
N PRO A 224 -6.50 5.80 13.65
CA PRO A 224 -6.62 6.88 12.66
C PRO A 224 -5.24 7.30 12.13
N VAL A 225 -5.04 7.10 10.83
CA VAL A 225 -3.87 7.53 10.05
C VAL A 225 -4.33 8.47 8.93
N ALA A 226 -3.40 9.03 8.14
CA ALA A 226 -3.79 9.82 6.98
C ALA A 226 -4.62 8.97 6.01
N LEU A 227 -5.73 9.52 5.50
CA LEU A 227 -6.64 8.82 4.60
C LEU A 227 -6.58 9.42 3.20
N ALA A 228 -6.47 8.55 2.21
CA ALA A 228 -6.69 8.87 0.81
C ALA A 228 -7.88 8.04 0.29
N VAL A 229 -8.72 8.67 -0.51
CA VAL A 229 -9.89 8.03 -1.12
C VAL A 229 -9.77 8.06 -2.62
N SER A 230 -9.80 6.89 -3.24
CA SER A 230 -9.86 6.71 -4.68
C SER A 230 -11.27 7.08 -5.17
N LEU A 231 -11.47 8.37 -5.49
CA LEU A 231 -12.78 8.93 -5.85
C LEU A 231 -13.09 8.72 -7.34
N HIS A 232 -12.27 9.24 -8.22
CA HIS A 232 -12.21 9.06 -9.67
C HIS A 232 -13.46 9.46 -10.50
N ALA A 233 -14.56 9.82 -9.85
CA ALA A 233 -15.78 10.29 -10.50
C ALA A 233 -16.55 11.26 -9.61
N PRO A 234 -17.27 12.24 -10.18
CA PRO A 234 -18.05 13.20 -9.42
C PRO A 234 -19.49 12.74 -9.12
N ASN A 235 -19.97 11.68 -9.77
CA ASN A 235 -21.34 11.16 -9.62
C ASN A 235 -21.35 9.63 -9.63
N ASP A 236 -22.44 9.06 -9.10
CA ASP A 236 -22.57 7.61 -8.93
C ASP A 236 -22.58 6.85 -10.27
N ALA A 237 -23.24 7.37 -11.29
CA ALA A 237 -23.34 6.70 -12.59
C ALA A 237 -21.95 6.45 -13.22
N LEU A 238 -21.09 7.46 -13.17
CA LEU A 238 -19.71 7.36 -13.66
C LEU A 238 -18.85 6.52 -12.72
N ARG A 239 -19.04 6.67 -11.41
CA ARG A 239 -18.27 5.93 -10.43
C ARG A 239 -18.60 4.43 -10.42
N ASP A 240 -19.83 4.05 -10.64
CA ASP A 240 -20.25 2.63 -10.80
C ASP A 240 -19.51 1.94 -11.94
N MET A 241 -19.22 2.70 -13.01
CA MET A 241 -18.47 2.21 -14.16
C MET A 241 -16.96 2.11 -13.88
N LEU A 242 -16.38 3.09 -13.20
CA LEU A 242 -14.93 3.18 -12.96
C LEU A 242 -14.48 2.42 -11.73
N VAL A 243 -15.27 2.45 -10.65
CA VAL A 243 -15.02 1.84 -9.35
C VAL A 243 -16.23 1.02 -8.93
N PRO A 244 -16.36 -0.24 -9.34
CA PRO A 244 -17.57 -1.05 -9.12
C PRO A 244 -18.04 -1.20 -7.67
N LEU A 245 -17.13 -0.95 -6.71
CA LEU A 245 -17.44 -0.92 -5.28
C LEU A 245 -18.48 0.14 -4.93
N ASN A 246 -18.63 1.19 -5.75
CA ASN A 246 -19.60 2.26 -5.57
C ASN A 246 -21.05 1.74 -5.52
N LYS A 247 -21.39 0.68 -6.26
CA LYS A 247 -22.71 0.04 -6.22
C LYS A 247 -23.09 -0.44 -4.82
N LYS A 248 -22.09 -0.78 -4.00
CA LYS A 248 -22.28 -1.20 -2.61
C LYS A 248 -22.25 -0.04 -1.64
N TYR A 249 -21.38 0.95 -1.89
CA TYR A 249 -21.18 2.14 -1.07
C TYR A 249 -21.22 3.39 -1.96
N PRO A 250 -22.44 3.94 -2.24
CA PRO A 250 -22.60 5.12 -3.09
C PRO A 250 -21.89 6.35 -2.54
N LEU A 251 -21.65 7.34 -3.39
CA LEU A 251 -20.96 8.58 -3.05
C LEU A 251 -21.51 9.27 -1.80
N ARG A 252 -22.84 9.26 -1.61
CA ARG A 252 -23.46 9.83 -0.41
C ARG A 252 -22.94 9.18 0.89
N GLU A 253 -22.83 7.86 0.89
CA GLU A 253 -22.33 7.11 2.05
C GLU A 253 -20.82 7.32 2.23
N LEU A 254 -20.08 7.33 1.12
CA LEU A 254 -18.64 7.58 1.11
C LEU A 254 -18.31 8.98 1.67
N MET A 255 -19.00 10.02 1.21
CA MET A 255 -18.80 11.38 1.73
C MET A 255 -19.15 11.48 3.21
N SER A 256 -20.23 10.80 3.64
CA SER A 256 -20.58 10.72 5.04
C SER A 256 -19.49 10.04 5.89
N ALA A 257 -18.91 8.95 5.39
CA ALA A 257 -17.78 8.28 6.07
C ALA A 257 -16.52 9.18 6.11
N CYS A 258 -16.25 9.93 5.04
CA CYS A 258 -15.16 10.91 5.04
C CYS A 258 -15.32 11.98 6.12
N ARG A 259 -16.53 12.51 6.31
CA ARG A 259 -16.83 13.48 7.39
C ARG A 259 -16.56 12.88 8.76
N ARG A 260 -17.10 11.69 9.04
CA ARG A 260 -16.85 11.00 10.33
C ARG A 260 -15.37 10.71 10.58
N TYR A 261 -14.66 10.36 9.53
CA TYR A 261 -13.22 10.09 9.64
C TYR A 261 -12.43 11.35 10.00
N LEU A 262 -12.83 12.53 9.50
CA LEU A 262 -12.18 13.81 9.80
C LEU A 262 -12.19 14.16 11.29
N ASP A 263 -13.19 13.72 12.05
CA ASP A 263 -13.27 13.96 13.49
C ASP A 263 -12.10 13.34 14.27
N VAL A 264 -11.48 12.31 13.73
CA VAL A 264 -10.37 11.56 14.35
C VAL A 264 -9.07 11.55 13.53
N ALA A 265 -9.12 12.07 12.32
CA ALA A 265 -7.99 12.05 11.38
C ALA A 265 -6.79 12.85 11.93
N PRO A 266 -5.54 12.41 11.67
CA PRO A 266 -4.33 13.15 12.05
C PRO A 266 -4.10 14.39 11.17
N ARG A 267 -4.89 14.56 10.12
CA ARG A 267 -4.92 15.71 9.21
C ARG A 267 -6.34 16.24 9.13
N ASP A 268 -6.49 17.52 8.96
CA ASP A 268 -7.73 18.27 8.84
C ASP A 268 -8.37 18.21 7.43
N PHE A 269 -7.93 17.26 6.61
CA PHE A 269 -8.44 17.04 5.25
C PHE A 269 -8.34 15.58 4.81
N ILE A 270 -9.23 15.18 3.92
CA ILE A 270 -9.15 13.94 3.15
C ILE A 270 -8.38 14.19 1.85
N THR A 271 -7.53 13.26 1.45
CA THR A 271 -6.92 13.30 0.11
C THR A 271 -7.80 12.53 -0.88
N PHE A 272 -8.36 13.20 -1.88
CA PHE A 272 -9.03 12.53 -2.98
C PHE A 272 -8.07 12.29 -4.15
N GLU A 273 -7.92 11.03 -4.53
CA GLU A 273 -7.19 10.62 -5.72
C GLU A 273 -8.16 10.59 -6.91
N TYR A 274 -7.80 11.23 -8.02
CA TYR A 274 -8.64 11.35 -9.19
C TYR A 274 -7.83 11.07 -10.46
N CYS A 275 -8.07 9.91 -11.07
CA CYS A 275 -7.42 9.49 -12.31
C CYS A 275 -8.07 10.22 -13.49
N MET A 276 -7.28 10.95 -14.28
CA MET A 276 -7.75 11.78 -15.39
C MET A 276 -7.81 10.98 -16.69
N LEU A 277 -9.03 10.70 -17.15
CA LEU A 277 -9.36 9.86 -18.29
C LEU A 277 -10.01 10.68 -19.40
N ASP A 278 -9.40 10.68 -20.60
CA ASP A 278 -9.84 11.49 -21.75
C ASP A 278 -11.28 11.16 -22.16
N ASP A 279 -12.11 12.18 -22.29
CA ASP A 279 -13.53 12.13 -22.62
C ASP A 279 -14.39 11.22 -21.71
N VAL A 280 -13.88 10.86 -20.51
CA VAL A 280 -14.60 10.03 -19.56
C VAL A 280 -15.00 10.84 -18.32
N ASN A 281 -14.02 11.44 -17.61
CA ASN A 281 -14.24 12.11 -16.32
C ASN A 281 -13.55 13.47 -16.19
N ASP A 282 -13.07 14.06 -17.29
CA ASP A 282 -12.13 15.17 -17.32
C ASP A 282 -12.71 16.50 -17.84
N THR A 283 -14.04 16.61 -17.92
CA THR A 283 -14.70 17.84 -18.39
C THR A 283 -14.78 18.92 -17.29
N ASP A 284 -14.94 20.18 -17.70
CA ASP A 284 -15.21 21.30 -16.77
C ASP A 284 -16.47 21.06 -15.91
N ALA A 285 -17.49 20.40 -16.47
CA ALA A 285 -18.69 20.04 -15.74
C ALA A 285 -18.36 19.06 -14.62
N HIS A 286 -17.57 18.03 -14.88
CA HIS A 286 -17.12 17.08 -13.87
C HIS A 286 -16.31 17.76 -12.74
N ALA A 287 -15.48 18.77 -13.06
CA ALA A 287 -14.77 19.53 -12.03
C ALA A 287 -15.76 20.30 -11.11
N ARG A 288 -16.80 20.92 -11.69
CA ARG A 288 -17.83 21.63 -10.91
C ARG A 288 -18.71 20.68 -10.09
N GLU A 289 -19.03 19.50 -10.63
CA GLU A 289 -19.74 18.46 -9.88
C GLU A 289 -18.90 17.98 -8.67
N LEU A 290 -17.55 17.84 -8.82
CA LEU A 290 -16.68 17.52 -7.70
C LEU A 290 -16.72 18.58 -6.60
N LEU A 291 -16.72 19.86 -6.95
CA LEU A 291 -16.86 20.96 -5.99
C LEU A 291 -18.16 20.83 -5.17
N ALA A 292 -19.28 20.56 -5.86
CA ALA A 292 -20.56 20.35 -5.20
C ALA A 292 -20.57 19.10 -4.31
N LEU A 293 -19.99 17.98 -4.79
CA LEU A 293 -19.92 16.71 -4.07
C LEU A 293 -19.11 16.84 -2.75
N THR A 294 -18.02 17.61 -2.79
CA THR A 294 -17.06 17.70 -1.67
C THR A 294 -17.23 18.96 -0.83
N ALA A 295 -18.28 19.75 -1.05
CA ALA A 295 -18.51 21.05 -0.38
C ALA A 295 -18.42 20.97 1.15
N ASP A 296 -18.90 19.87 1.75
CA ASP A 296 -18.92 19.64 3.20
C ASP A 296 -17.76 18.75 3.70
N VAL A 297 -16.76 18.46 2.86
CA VAL A 297 -15.62 17.59 3.20
C VAL A 297 -14.32 18.35 2.97
N PRO A 298 -13.66 18.88 4.00
CA PRO A 298 -12.33 19.43 3.88
C PRO A 298 -11.40 18.45 3.17
N CYS A 299 -10.86 18.85 2.03
CA CYS A 299 -10.12 17.94 1.18
C CYS A 299 -9.02 18.62 0.36
N LYS A 300 -8.17 17.79 -0.22
CA LYS A 300 -7.29 18.13 -1.33
C LYS A 300 -7.45 17.11 -2.44
N PHE A 301 -7.19 17.53 -3.68
CA PHE A 301 -7.16 16.63 -4.82
C PHE A 301 -5.74 16.32 -5.29
N ASN A 302 -5.49 15.05 -5.56
CA ASN A 302 -4.37 14.60 -6.38
C ASN A 302 -4.93 14.15 -7.73
N LEU A 303 -4.72 14.93 -8.76
CA LEU A 303 -5.05 14.57 -10.13
C LEU A 303 -3.93 13.69 -10.69
N ILE A 304 -4.29 12.48 -11.10
CA ILE A 304 -3.35 11.48 -11.61
C ILE A 304 -3.56 11.39 -13.13
N PRO A 305 -2.66 11.90 -13.97
CA PRO A 305 -2.70 11.59 -15.39
C PRO A 305 -2.70 10.08 -15.56
N PHE A 306 -3.67 9.54 -16.29
CA PHE A 306 -3.80 8.09 -16.45
C PHE A 306 -2.51 7.50 -17.04
N ASN A 307 -2.02 6.43 -16.48
CA ASN A 307 -0.88 5.69 -16.98
C ASN A 307 -1.42 4.47 -17.74
N PRO A 308 -1.34 4.46 -19.09
CA PRO A 308 -1.86 3.38 -19.89
C PRO A 308 -1.19 2.04 -19.57
N PHE A 309 -1.96 0.98 -19.65
CA PHE A 309 -1.47 -0.41 -19.57
C PHE A 309 -2.20 -1.25 -20.62
N PRO A 310 -1.65 -2.40 -21.04
CA PRO A 310 -2.29 -3.26 -22.02
C PRO A 310 -3.75 -3.58 -21.65
N GLU A 311 -4.65 -3.55 -22.65
CA GLU A 311 -6.06 -3.91 -22.51
C GLU A 311 -6.91 -2.96 -21.63
N SER A 312 -6.39 -1.80 -21.21
CA SER A 312 -7.17 -0.84 -20.42
C SER A 312 -8.37 -0.27 -21.18
N GLY A 313 -8.22 -0.05 -22.49
CA GLY A 313 -9.21 0.60 -23.35
C GLY A 313 -9.48 2.06 -22.96
N LEU A 314 -8.63 2.65 -22.10
CA LEU A 314 -8.74 4.02 -21.62
C LEU A 314 -7.56 4.86 -22.11
N VAL A 315 -7.77 6.16 -22.21
CA VAL A 315 -6.77 7.13 -22.71
C VAL A 315 -6.51 8.18 -21.64
N ARG A 316 -5.24 8.62 -21.55
CA ARG A 316 -4.84 9.73 -20.67
C ARG A 316 -5.45 11.03 -21.18
N SER A 317 -6.02 11.83 -20.29
CA SER A 317 -6.48 13.18 -20.59
C SER A 317 -5.37 14.06 -21.15
N LYS A 318 -5.71 14.96 -22.06
CA LYS A 318 -4.79 15.96 -22.62
C LYS A 318 -4.28 16.91 -21.52
N ALA A 319 -3.02 17.33 -21.63
CA ALA A 319 -2.37 18.17 -20.62
C ALA A 319 -3.15 19.48 -20.34
N GLU A 320 -3.67 20.12 -21.41
CA GLU A 320 -4.45 21.35 -21.31
C GLU A 320 -5.76 21.11 -20.53
N ARG A 321 -6.41 19.97 -20.74
CA ARG A 321 -7.65 19.60 -20.04
C ARG A 321 -7.37 19.34 -18.56
N ILE A 322 -6.30 18.61 -18.24
CA ILE A 322 -5.86 18.39 -16.84
C ILE A 322 -5.57 19.73 -16.16
N LYS A 323 -4.84 20.63 -16.82
CA LYS A 323 -4.51 21.95 -16.30
C LYS A 323 -5.76 22.79 -16.04
N ARG A 324 -6.72 22.80 -16.98
CA ARG A 324 -7.98 23.53 -16.85
C ARG A 324 -8.85 22.95 -15.73
N PHE A 325 -8.96 21.63 -15.63
CA PHE A 325 -9.66 20.94 -14.56
C PHE A 325 -9.06 21.28 -13.19
N ALA A 326 -7.72 21.23 -13.07
CA ALA A 326 -7.02 21.62 -11.85
C ALA A 326 -7.30 23.09 -11.49
N GLN A 327 -7.29 23.99 -12.47
CA GLN A 327 -7.52 25.41 -12.24
C GLN A 327 -8.91 25.68 -11.67
N ILE A 328 -9.95 25.01 -12.17
CA ILE A 328 -11.32 25.13 -11.62
C ILE A 328 -11.37 24.77 -10.14
N LEU A 329 -10.68 23.72 -9.72
CA LEU A 329 -10.61 23.30 -8.32
C LEU A 329 -9.80 24.29 -7.47
N ILE A 330 -8.69 24.80 -8.01
CA ILE A 330 -7.82 25.78 -7.33
C ILE A 330 -8.54 27.12 -7.16
N ASP A 331 -9.25 27.60 -8.17
CA ASP A 331 -10.01 28.86 -8.12
C ASP A 331 -11.14 28.80 -7.08
N ALA A 332 -11.64 27.60 -6.78
CA ALA A 332 -12.57 27.35 -5.69
C ALA A 332 -11.89 27.19 -4.30
N GLY A 333 -10.58 27.42 -4.20
CA GLY A 333 -9.83 27.35 -2.94
C GLY A 333 -9.39 25.95 -2.52
N ILE A 334 -9.55 24.92 -3.36
CA ILE A 334 -9.14 23.56 -3.03
C ILE A 334 -7.69 23.31 -3.44
N VAL A 335 -6.87 22.87 -2.50
CA VAL A 335 -5.49 22.45 -2.79
C VAL A 335 -5.50 21.29 -3.77
N THR A 336 -4.98 21.52 -4.95
CA THR A 336 -4.97 20.53 -6.04
C THR A 336 -3.58 20.33 -6.59
N THR A 337 -3.14 19.08 -6.66
CA THR A 337 -1.82 18.70 -7.19
C THR A 337 -2.00 17.80 -8.40
N VAL A 338 -1.33 18.13 -9.49
CA VAL A 338 -1.20 17.21 -10.64
C VAL A 338 0.05 16.36 -10.42
N ARG A 339 -0.12 15.04 -10.29
CA ARG A 339 1.01 14.13 -10.03
C ARG A 339 1.87 14.00 -11.28
N LYS A 340 3.18 14.07 -11.09
CA LYS A 340 4.14 13.67 -12.12
C LYS A 340 4.19 12.13 -12.15
N THR A 341 4.18 11.56 -13.36
CA THR A 341 4.47 10.14 -13.54
C THR A 341 5.89 9.87 -13.04
N ARG A 342 6.08 8.83 -12.25
CA ARG A 342 7.37 8.39 -11.72
C ARG A 342 7.61 6.96 -12.09
N GLY A 343 8.87 6.62 -12.45
CA GLY A 343 9.23 5.26 -12.84
C GLY A 343 8.48 4.76 -14.08
N ASP A 344 8.22 5.62 -15.04
CA ASP A 344 7.46 5.28 -16.26
C ASP A 344 8.20 4.24 -17.11
N ASP A 345 9.53 4.32 -17.12
CA ASP A 345 10.44 3.41 -17.82
C ASP A 345 10.50 1.98 -17.21
N ILE A 346 9.97 1.82 -16.00
CA ILE A 346 9.93 0.53 -15.29
C ILE A 346 8.50 0.12 -14.87
N ASP A 347 7.45 0.71 -15.46
CA ASP A 347 6.05 0.46 -15.13
C ASP A 347 5.75 0.56 -13.63
N ALA A 348 6.33 1.57 -12.96
CA ALA A 348 6.18 1.79 -11.51
C ALA A 348 5.12 2.84 -11.15
N ALA A 349 4.44 3.41 -12.14
CA ALA A 349 3.46 4.46 -11.91
C ALA A 349 2.15 3.94 -11.31
N CYS A 350 1.39 4.85 -10.69
CA CYS A 350 0.10 4.52 -10.08
C CYS A 350 -0.84 3.87 -11.11
N GLY A 351 -1.45 2.74 -10.75
CA GLY A 351 -2.36 1.97 -11.57
C GLY A 351 -1.69 0.97 -12.52
N GLN A 352 -0.36 0.99 -12.67
CA GLN A 352 0.39 0.07 -13.55
C GLN A 352 0.88 -1.19 -12.84
N LEU A 353 0.92 -1.23 -11.50
CA LEU A 353 1.45 -2.36 -10.75
C LEU A 353 0.76 -3.67 -11.14
N ALA A 354 1.56 -4.62 -11.58
CA ALA A 354 1.13 -5.88 -12.17
C ALA A 354 2.06 -7.03 -11.74
N GLY A 355 1.97 -7.44 -10.49
CA GLY A 355 2.69 -8.60 -9.97
C GLY A 355 2.24 -9.91 -10.63
N ALA A 356 2.79 -11.03 -10.19
CA ALA A 356 2.26 -12.35 -10.56
C ALA A 356 1.06 -12.68 -9.66
N VAL A 357 -0.12 -12.92 -10.25
CA VAL A 357 -1.35 -13.18 -9.52
C VAL A 357 -2.05 -14.41 -10.07
N LYS A 358 -2.31 -15.42 -9.21
CA LYS A 358 -3.19 -16.53 -9.51
C LYS A 358 -4.63 -16.14 -9.19
N ASP A 359 -5.34 -15.63 -10.18
CA ASP A 359 -6.74 -15.18 -10.01
C ASP A 359 -7.67 -16.30 -9.54
N ARG A 360 -8.28 -16.13 -8.36
CA ARG A 360 -9.30 -17.03 -7.82
C ARG A 360 -10.73 -16.53 -8.08
N THR A 361 -10.87 -15.28 -8.52
CA THR A 361 -12.18 -14.64 -8.78
C THR A 361 -12.68 -14.86 -10.19
N ARG A 362 -11.82 -15.38 -11.08
CA ARG A 362 -12.08 -15.53 -12.53
C ARG A 362 -12.48 -14.22 -13.20
N VAL A 363 -11.97 -13.10 -12.71
CA VAL A 363 -12.26 -11.78 -13.30
C VAL A 363 -11.75 -11.73 -14.73
N ALA A 364 -10.56 -12.25 -14.99
CA ALA A 364 -10.00 -12.35 -16.33
C ALA A 364 -10.91 -13.15 -17.28
N GLU A 365 -11.45 -14.29 -16.84
CA GLU A 365 -12.40 -15.09 -17.63
C GLU A 365 -13.74 -14.39 -17.89
N ARG A 366 -14.26 -13.66 -16.89
CA ARG A 366 -15.51 -12.89 -17.02
C ARG A 366 -15.37 -11.71 -17.97
N MET A 367 -14.19 -11.09 -18.02
CA MET A 367 -13.88 -9.99 -18.95
C MET A 367 -13.48 -10.50 -20.35
N GLY A 368 -12.75 -11.60 -20.44
CA GLY A 368 -12.33 -12.22 -21.72
C GLY A 368 -13.47 -12.79 -22.55
N ARG A 369 -14.67 -12.98 -21.96
CA ARG A 369 -15.89 -13.34 -22.74
C ARG A 369 -16.43 -12.16 -23.55
N THR A 370 -15.91 -10.96 -23.37
CA THR A 370 -16.27 -9.76 -24.15
C THR A 370 -15.19 -9.31 -25.13
N ALA A 371 -13.99 -9.94 -25.13
CA ALA A 371 -12.91 -9.64 -26.08
C ALA A 371 -12.22 -10.95 -26.47
N ASN A 372 -12.29 -11.30 -27.77
CA ASN A 372 -11.60 -12.45 -28.35
C ASN A 372 -10.09 -12.42 -28.09
N GLY A 373 -9.59 -13.40 -27.40
CA GLY A 373 -8.34 -14.11 -27.59
C GLY A 373 -7.04 -13.30 -27.63
N ALA A 374 -6.46 -12.98 -26.46
CA ALA A 374 -4.99 -12.91 -26.33
C ALA A 374 -4.60 -13.55 -24.98
N ALA A 375 -3.80 -14.60 -25.04
CA ALA A 375 -3.32 -15.32 -23.88
C ALA A 375 -2.43 -14.43 -23.02
N ALA A 376 -2.72 -14.36 -21.71
CA ALA A 376 -1.85 -13.74 -20.74
C ALA A 376 -0.44 -14.35 -20.83
N LYS A 377 0.59 -13.52 -21.05
CA LYS A 377 1.98 -13.97 -20.94
C LYS A 377 2.25 -14.35 -19.49
N VAL A 378 2.35 -15.64 -19.25
CA VAL A 378 2.92 -16.17 -18.01
C VAL A 378 4.41 -15.80 -18.01
N ILE A 379 4.81 -14.93 -17.11
CA ILE A 379 6.23 -14.65 -16.87
C ILE A 379 6.77 -15.85 -16.10
N GLU A 380 7.53 -16.71 -16.76
CA GLU A 380 8.29 -17.77 -16.09
C GLU A 380 9.37 -17.12 -15.21
N VAL A 381 9.20 -17.28 -13.90
CA VAL A 381 10.20 -16.86 -12.91
C VAL A 381 11.37 -17.86 -12.97
N ARG A 382 12.50 -17.47 -13.56
CA ARG A 382 13.76 -18.22 -13.47
C ARG A 382 14.56 -17.70 -12.27
N PRO A 383 15.04 -18.58 -11.37
CA PRO A 383 15.90 -18.12 -10.28
C PRO A 383 17.22 -17.61 -10.85
N VAL A 384 17.63 -16.44 -10.39
CA VAL A 384 18.98 -15.91 -10.64
C VAL A 384 19.95 -16.72 -9.79
N ARG A 385 20.97 -17.31 -10.46
CA ARG A 385 22.09 -18.02 -9.81
C ARG A 385 23.04 -17.04 -9.13
#